data_459776d243c24c16c7c1e0e962941d52
#
_entry.id   459776d243c24c16c7c1e0e962941d52
#
_cell.length_a   1.000
_cell.length_b   1.000
_cell.length_c   1.000
_cell.angle_alpha   90.00
_cell.angle_beta   90.00
_cell.angle_gamma   90.00
#
_symmetry.space_group_name_H-M   'P 1'
#
loop_
_entity.id
_entity.type
_entity.pdbx_description
1 polymer ?
#
loop_
_entity_poly.entity_id
_entity_poly.type
_entity_poly.pdbx_seq_one_letter_code
_entity_poly.pdbx_strand_id
1 'polypeptide(L)'
;VQQFGGIDTLINNAGVSAHALFSDVRSEDLHWYESVMRTNFWGSVWCTHAALPHLQARRGRIVAVSSLAGLVGVPGRTAYSASKFAMNGFFEALRAELKPQGVSVTLAYPGVVDTRIRYHGYNARGEAAGRSGLKEDGAMPVAECARLILAGMQHRQREVVMTTRGKLGRWLKLLAPGVVERMALAALQDDVQPH
;
A
#
# COMPACT_ATOMS: atom_id res chain seq x y z
N VAL A 1 23.09 -8.08 9.32
CA VAL A 1 23.84 -7.36 10.37
C VAL A 1 25.28 -7.87 10.45
N GLN A 2 25.49 -9.18 10.54
CA GLN A 2 26.85 -9.76 10.66
C GLN A 2 27.82 -9.32 9.57
N GLN A 3 27.34 -9.22 8.32
CA GLN A 3 28.19 -8.88 7.17
C GLN A 3 28.47 -7.38 7.04
N PHE A 4 27.48 -6.51 7.33
CA PHE A 4 27.56 -5.05 7.09
C PHE A 4 27.51 -4.21 8.36
N GLY A 5 27.50 -4.83 9.54
CA GLY A 5 27.56 -4.17 10.83
C GLY A 5 26.26 -3.42 11.23
N GLY A 6 25.18 -3.49 10.45
CA GLY A 6 23.91 -2.83 10.79
C GLY A 6 22.92 -2.74 9.64
N ILE A 7 21.81 -2.02 9.88
CA ILE A 7 20.76 -1.72 8.90
C ILE A 7 20.55 -0.21 8.87
N ASP A 8 20.75 0.41 7.72
CA ASP A 8 20.56 1.85 7.52
C ASP A 8 19.16 2.16 6.96
N THR A 9 18.59 1.23 6.21
CA THR A 9 17.30 1.41 5.56
C THR A 9 16.51 0.11 5.54
N LEU A 10 15.23 0.18 5.87
CA LEU A 10 14.25 -0.87 5.68
C LEU A 10 13.17 -0.40 4.71
N ILE A 11 12.91 -1.17 3.65
CA ILE A 11 11.83 -0.91 2.71
C ILE A 11 10.79 -2.03 2.83
N ASN A 12 9.66 -1.75 3.46
CA ASN A 12 8.50 -2.64 3.55
C ASN A 12 7.71 -2.55 2.24
N ASN A 13 8.09 -3.35 1.25
CA ASN A 13 7.51 -3.35 -0.09
C ASN A 13 6.69 -4.62 -0.38
N ALA A 14 7.00 -5.73 0.29
CA ALA A 14 6.28 -6.98 0.08
C ALA A 14 4.77 -6.78 0.25
N GLY A 15 3.99 -7.36 -0.67
CA GLY A 15 2.55 -7.23 -0.61
C GLY A 15 1.85 -8.08 -1.66
N VAL A 16 0.61 -8.41 -1.36
CA VAL A 16 -0.32 -9.11 -2.26
C VAL A 16 -1.54 -8.23 -2.49
N SER A 17 -2.15 -8.38 -3.66
CA SER A 17 -3.38 -7.69 -4.05
C SER A 17 -4.58 -8.61 -3.86
N ALA A 18 -5.77 -8.02 -3.92
CA ALA A 18 -7.02 -8.77 -4.04
C ALA A 18 -8.01 -7.94 -4.85
N HIS A 19 -8.85 -8.63 -5.62
CA HIS A 19 -9.93 -8.00 -6.37
C HIS A 19 -11.15 -8.90 -6.42
N ALA A 20 -12.15 -8.56 -5.60
CA ALA A 20 -13.45 -9.20 -5.55
C ALA A 20 -14.47 -8.24 -4.92
N LEU A 21 -15.68 -8.19 -5.43
CA LEU A 21 -16.79 -7.56 -4.70
C LEU A 21 -17.04 -8.37 -3.42
N PHE A 22 -17.31 -7.69 -2.33
CA PHE A 22 -17.50 -8.36 -1.05
C PHE A 22 -18.74 -9.29 -1.06
N SER A 23 -19.77 -8.92 -1.83
CA SER A 23 -20.95 -9.75 -2.07
C SER A 23 -20.66 -11.10 -2.70
N ASP A 24 -19.55 -11.20 -3.45
CA ASP A 24 -19.21 -12.42 -4.20
C ASP A 24 -18.32 -13.37 -3.38
N VAL A 25 -17.87 -12.91 -2.21
CA VAL A 25 -17.00 -13.69 -1.32
C VAL A 25 -17.87 -14.54 -0.40
N ARG A 26 -17.72 -15.86 -0.45
CA ARG A 26 -18.42 -16.79 0.43
C ARG A 26 -17.77 -16.81 1.81
N SER A 27 -18.54 -17.16 2.83
CA SER A 27 -18.03 -17.19 4.22
C SER A 27 -16.83 -18.12 4.40
N GLU A 28 -16.80 -19.27 3.72
CA GLU A 28 -15.70 -20.22 3.75
C GLU A 28 -14.42 -19.69 3.08
N ASP A 29 -14.53 -18.71 2.19
CA ASP A 29 -13.41 -18.13 1.46
C ASP A 29 -12.79 -16.91 2.17
N LEU A 30 -13.34 -16.44 3.30
CA LEU A 30 -12.85 -15.25 4.01
C LEU A 30 -11.40 -15.37 4.51
N HIS A 31 -10.84 -16.58 4.60
CA HIS A 31 -9.46 -16.82 5.05
C HIS A 31 -8.39 -16.07 4.24
N TRP A 32 -8.65 -15.75 2.95
CA TRP A 32 -7.69 -14.99 2.17
C TRP A 32 -7.61 -13.51 2.57
N TYR A 33 -8.65 -12.94 3.24
CA TYR A 33 -8.58 -11.62 3.85
C TYR A 33 -7.48 -11.56 4.92
N GLU A 34 -7.41 -12.60 5.76
CA GLU A 34 -6.36 -12.73 6.76
C GLU A 34 -4.98 -12.85 6.10
N SER A 35 -4.88 -13.59 5.01
CA SER A 35 -3.63 -13.74 4.26
C SER A 35 -3.13 -12.41 3.69
N VAL A 36 -4.05 -11.56 3.17
CA VAL A 36 -3.72 -10.20 2.71
C VAL A 36 -3.24 -9.35 3.88
N MET A 37 -3.93 -9.37 5.03
CA MET A 37 -3.53 -8.63 6.23
C MET A 37 -2.20 -9.13 6.77
N ARG A 38 -2.00 -10.44 6.81
CA ARG A 38 -0.77 -11.05 7.30
C ARG A 38 0.45 -10.65 6.47
N THR A 39 0.31 -10.64 5.14
CA THR A 39 1.40 -10.26 4.23
C THR A 39 1.64 -8.75 4.25
N ASN A 40 0.60 -7.95 3.98
CA ASN A 40 0.77 -6.51 3.75
C ASN A 40 1.05 -5.74 5.04
N PHE A 41 0.33 -6.06 6.10
CA PHE A 41 0.42 -5.33 7.37
C PHE A 41 1.37 -6.02 8.36
N TRP A 42 1.06 -7.24 8.80
CA TRP A 42 1.85 -7.92 9.81
C TRP A 42 3.29 -8.20 9.37
N GLY A 43 3.51 -8.56 8.09
CA GLY A 43 4.85 -8.71 7.54
C GLY A 43 5.68 -7.44 7.70
N SER A 44 5.07 -6.28 7.42
CA SER A 44 5.73 -4.97 7.61
C SER A 44 6.01 -4.67 9.09
N VAL A 45 5.08 -5.00 9.98
CA VAL A 45 5.25 -4.83 11.44
C VAL A 45 6.40 -5.69 11.96
N TRP A 46 6.43 -6.97 11.62
CA TRP A 46 7.48 -7.90 12.08
C TRP A 46 8.87 -7.52 11.56
N CYS A 47 8.98 -7.20 10.27
CA CYS A 47 10.25 -6.75 9.70
C CYS A 47 10.74 -5.45 10.35
N THR A 48 9.82 -4.51 10.59
CA THR A 48 10.15 -3.25 11.24
C THR A 48 10.60 -3.47 12.68
N HIS A 49 9.87 -4.29 13.46
CA HIS A 49 10.25 -4.62 14.84
C HIS A 49 11.64 -5.25 14.92
N ALA A 50 11.93 -6.22 14.05
CA ALA A 50 13.23 -6.88 14.02
C ALA A 50 14.38 -5.96 13.62
N ALA A 51 14.14 -5.00 12.71
CA ALA A 51 15.15 -4.06 12.24
C ALA A 51 15.34 -2.85 13.17
N LEU A 52 14.37 -2.57 14.03
CA LEU A 52 14.27 -1.31 14.78
C LEU A 52 15.52 -0.96 15.61
N PRO A 53 16.12 -1.87 16.40
CA PRO A 53 17.33 -1.53 17.17
C PRO A 53 18.50 -1.06 16.30
N HIS A 54 18.63 -1.67 15.11
CA HIS A 54 19.70 -1.32 14.16
C HIS A 54 19.44 0.02 13.48
N LEU A 55 18.18 0.29 13.12
CA LEU A 55 17.76 1.56 12.54
C LEU A 55 17.92 2.72 13.54
N GLN A 56 17.60 2.51 14.82
CA GLN A 56 17.80 3.49 15.87
C GLN A 56 19.29 3.83 16.06
N ALA A 57 20.15 2.81 16.13
CA ALA A 57 21.60 3.00 16.28
C ALA A 57 22.23 3.83 15.14
N ARG A 58 21.63 3.78 13.94
CA ARG A 58 22.13 4.46 12.75
C ARG A 58 21.33 5.69 12.32
N ARG A 59 20.33 6.10 13.11
CA ARG A 59 19.37 7.15 12.71
C ARG A 59 18.83 6.88 11.29
N GLY A 60 18.44 5.64 11.06
CA GLY A 60 18.14 5.06 9.77
C GLY A 60 16.84 5.57 9.13
N ARG A 61 16.36 4.83 8.14
CA ARG A 61 15.18 5.15 7.34
C ARG A 61 14.25 3.95 7.24
N ILE A 62 12.96 4.18 7.38
CA ILE A 62 11.91 3.20 7.12
C ILE A 62 11.07 3.71 5.95
N VAL A 63 10.83 2.87 4.97
CA VAL A 63 9.86 3.13 3.90
C VAL A 63 8.75 2.10 4.01
N ALA A 64 7.52 2.56 4.01
CA ALA A 64 6.33 1.71 3.88
C ALA A 64 5.67 1.96 2.53
N VAL A 65 5.71 0.96 1.65
CA VAL A 65 5.08 1.05 0.33
C VAL A 65 3.60 0.69 0.48
N SER A 66 2.80 1.73 0.71
CA SER A 66 1.35 1.66 0.80
C SER A 66 0.71 1.68 -0.61
N SER A 67 -0.35 2.42 -0.80
CA SER A 67 -1.06 2.61 -2.07
C SER A 67 -2.01 3.80 -1.94
N LEU A 68 -2.48 4.34 -3.07
CA LEU A 68 -3.66 5.22 -3.07
C LEU A 68 -4.89 4.53 -2.47
N ALA A 69 -4.99 3.20 -2.55
CA ALA A 69 -6.03 2.41 -1.88
C ALA A 69 -5.91 2.40 -0.35
N GLY A 70 -4.84 2.93 0.22
CA GLY A 70 -4.69 3.22 1.64
C GLY A 70 -5.15 4.63 2.04
N LEU A 71 -5.36 5.52 1.07
CA LEU A 71 -5.90 6.87 1.28
C LEU A 71 -7.40 6.93 1.01
N VAL A 72 -7.85 6.16 0.02
CA VAL A 72 -9.25 6.07 -0.41
C VAL A 72 -9.62 4.59 -0.52
N GLY A 73 -10.78 4.20 0.04
CA GLY A 73 -11.32 2.85 -0.16
C GLY A 73 -11.65 2.62 -1.63
N VAL A 74 -11.23 1.50 -2.18
CA VAL A 74 -11.48 1.14 -3.58
C VAL A 74 -12.49 0.00 -3.62
N PRO A 75 -13.65 0.17 -4.26
CA PRO A 75 -14.64 -0.90 -4.43
C PRO A 75 -13.99 -2.14 -5.08
N GLY A 76 -14.45 -3.33 -4.73
CA GLY A 76 -13.85 -4.59 -5.18
C GLY A 76 -12.46 -4.88 -4.60
N ARG A 77 -11.94 -4.03 -3.70
CA ARG A 77 -10.61 -4.19 -3.09
C ARG A 77 -10.63 -3.98 -1.58
N THR A 78 -11.70 -4.40 -0.94
CA THR A 78 -11.93 -4.16 0.50
C THR A 78 -10.79 -4.69 1.38
N ALA A 79 -10.36 -5.96 1.20
CA ALA A 79 -9.25 -6.53 1.95
C ALA A 79 -7.92 -5.79 1.71
N TYR A 80 -7.63 -5.47 0.45
CA TYR A 80 -6.41 -4.74 0.09
C TYR A 80 -6.41 -3.33 0.67
N SER A 81 -7.52 -2.59 0.50
CA SER A 81 -7.68 -1.25 1.09
C SER A 81 -7.52 -1.31 2.61
N ALA A 82 -8.20 -2.23 3.29
CA ALA A 82 -8.09 -2.38 4.74
C ALA A 82 -6.63 -2.60 5.18
N SER A 83 -5.88 -3.47 4.48
CA SER A 83 -4.48 -3.73 4.81
C SER A 83 -3.58 -2.50 4.63
N LYS A 84 -3.84 -1.68 3.59
CA LYS A 84 -3.05 -0.47 3.32
C LYS A 84 -3.43 0.69 4.25
N PHE A 85 -4.70 0.79 4.68
CA PHE A 85 -5.10 1.72 5.74
C PHE A 85 -4.48 1.35 7.09
N ALA A 86 -4.48 0.07 7.46
CA ALA A 86 -3.82 -0.41 8.67
C ALA A 86 -2.32 -0.07 8.66
N MET A 87 -1.66 -0.29 7.52
CA MET A 87 -0.26 0.07 7.29
C MET A 87 -0.01 1.58 7.50
N ASN A 88 -0.88 2.43 6.96
CA ASN A 88 -0.77 3.88 7.11
C ASN A 88 -0.84 4.29 8.59
N GLY A 89 -1.90 3.86 9.30
CA GLY A 89 -2.07 4.21 10.71
C GLY A 89 -0.89 3.79 11.57
N PHE A 90 -0.38 2.57 11.37
CA PHE A 90 0.79 2.06 12.08
C PHE A 90 2.04 2.92 11.81
N PHE A 91 2.39 3.17 10.55
CA PHE A 91 3.61 3.91 10.22
C PHE A 91 3.51 5.41 10.48
N GLU A 92 2.32 5.99 10.48
CA GLU A 92 2.11 7.38 10.94
C GLU A 92 2.37 7.53 12.43
N ALA A 93 1.86 6.62 13.26
CA ALA A 93 2.13 6.60 14.69
C ALA A 93 3.61 6.35 14.97
N LEU A 94 4.19 5.33 14.36
CA LEU A 94 5.58 4.96 14.51
C LEU A 94 6.54 6.11 14.13
N ARG A 95 6.19 6.92 13.13
CA ARG A 95 6.96 8.11 12.75
C ARG A 95 7.09 9.10 13.90
N ALA A 96 6.01 9.32 14.63
CA ALA A 96 6.01 10.23 15.77
C ALA A 96 6.87 9.67 16.92
N GLU A 97 6.75 8.37 17.19
CA GLU A 97 7.51 7.68 18.24
C GLU A 97 9.03 7.70 17.95
N LEU A 98 9.43 7.53 16.69
CA LEU A 98 10.84 7.42 16.30
C LEU A 98 11.51 8.77 16.00
N LYS A 99 10.76 9.86 15.94
CA LYS A 99 11.30 11.19 15.65
C LYS A 99 12.42 11.62 16.63
N PRO A 100 12.31 11.40 17.95
CA PRO A 100 13.37 11.77 18.90
C PRO A 100 14.68 11.00 18.67
N GLN A 101 14.60 9.78 18.11
CA GLN A 101 15.76 8.94 17.82
C GLN A 101 16.36 9.20 16.43
N GLY A 102 15.81 10.15 15.68
CA GLY A 102 16.32 10.54 14.35
C GLY A 102 16.02 9.52 13.24
N VAL A 103 15.19 8.50 13.48
CA VAL A 103 14.74 7.57 12.44
C VAL A 103 13.62 8.21 11.64
N SER A 104 13.74 8.22 10.31
CA SER A 104 12.68 8.72 9.44
C SER A 104 11.76 7.60 8.96
N VAL A 105 10.47 7.91 8.84
CA VAL A 105 9.46 7.01 8.28
C VAL A 105 8.78 7.70 7.10
N THR A 106 8.91 7.13 5.92
CA THR A 106 8.33 7.59 4.66
C THR A 106 7.21 6.65 4.24
N LEU A 107 6.01 7.17 4.04
CA LEU A 107 4.89 6.46 3.43
C LEU A 107 4.83 6.76 1.93
N ALA A 108 4.93 5.75 1.10
CA ALA A 108 4.80 5.88 -0.34
C ALA A 108 3.42 5.42 -0.80
N TYR A 109 2.78 6.22 -1.65
CA TYR A 109 1.43 5.99 -2.17
C TYR A 109 1.44 5.88 -3.69
N PRO A 110 1.88 4.73 -4.26
CA PRO A 110 1.74 4.48 -5.68
C PRO A 110 0.27 4.41 -6.09
N GLY A 111 0.00 4.86 -7.33
CA GLY A 111 -1.23 4.54 -8.03
C GLY A 111 -1.16 3.18 -8.73
N VAL A 112 -1.64 3.12 -9.97
CA VAL A 112 -1.46 1.94 -10.81
C VAL A 112 -0.03 1.94 -11.33
N VAL A 113 0.72 0.89 -11.00
CA VAL A 113 2.10 0.65 -11.46
C VAL A 113 2.10 -0.58 -12.35
N ASP A 114 2.87 -0.55 -13.43
CA ASP A 114 3.00 -1.66 -14.38
C ASP A 114 3.73 -2.85 -13.75
N THR A 115 2.98 -3.65 -12.99
CA THR A 115 3.46 -4.85 -12.30
C THR A 115 2.43 -5.97 -12.37
N ARG A 116 2.87 -7.21 -12.17
CA ARG A 116 1.98 -8.37 -12.14
C ARG A 116 1.24 -8.59 -10.82
N ILE A 117 1.34 -7.67 -9.86
CA ILE A 117 0.74 -7.82 -8.53
C ILE A 117 -0.77 -8.08 -8.58
N ARG A 118 -1.48 -7.49 -9.53
CA ARG A 118 -2.94 -7.65 -9.69
C ARG A 118 -3.31 -9.01 -10.24
N TYR A 119 -2.50 -9.55 -11.13
CA TYR A 119 -2.70 -10.87 -11.74
C TYR A 119 -2.48 -12.03 -10.76
N HIS A 120 -1.56 -11.82 -9.79
CA HIS A 120 -1.26 -12.78 -8.72
C HIS A 120 -2.07 -12.52 -7.45
N GLY A 121 -2.92 -11.48 -7.43
CA GLY A 121 -3.80 -11.17 -6.31
C GLY A 121 -4.95 -12.17 -6.20
N TYR A 122 -5.66 -12.13 -5.08
CA TYR A 122 -6.79 -13.02 -4.83
C TYR A 122 -8.05 -12.58 -5.58
N ASN A 123 -8.78 -13.55 -6.12
CA ASN A 123 -10.18 -13.43 -6.57
C ASN A 123 -11.14 -13.72 -5.40
N ALA A 124 -12.46 -13.77 -5.66
CA ALA A 124 -13.49 -14.03 -4.64
C ALA A 124 -13.31 -15.38 -3.92
N ARG A 125 -12.71 -16.38 -4.57
CA ARG A 125 -12.45 -17.72 -4.02
C ARG A 125 -11.08 -17.86 -3.35
N GLY A 126 -10.28 -16.80 -3.31
CA GLY A 126 -8.92 -16.86 -2.77
C GLY A 126 -7.88 -17.48 -3.72
N GLU A 127 -8.22 -17.63 -4.99
CA GLU A 127 -7.32 -18.09 -6.03
C GLU A 127 -6.63 -16.91 -6.72
N ALA A 128 -5.59 -17.18 -7.54
CA ALA A 128 -4.97 -16.13 -8.34
C ALA A 128 -5.98 -15.54 -9.35
N ALA A 129 -6.12 -14.22 -9.34
CA ALA A 129 -7.10 -13.53 -10.17
C ALA A 129 -6.88 -13.71 -11.67
N GLY A 130 -5.62 -13.90 -12.11
CA GLY A 130 -5.26 -14.10 -13.52
C GLY A 130 -5.45 -12.85 -14.41
N ARG A 131 -6.06 -11.79 -13.89
CA ARG A 131 -6.36 -10.52 -14.60
C ARG A 131 -6.29 -9.32 -13.66
N SER A 132 -6.23 -8.12 -14.23
CA SER A 132 -6.42 -6.89 -13.48
C SER A 132 -7.90 -6.53 -13.39
N GLY A 133 -8.38 -6.19 -12.22
CA GLY A 133 -9.72 -5.61 -12.04
C GLY A 133 -9.75 -4.09 -12.18
N LEU A 134 -8.61 -3.45 -12.48
CA LEU A 134 -8.48 -2.01 -12.68
C LEU A 134 -8.10 -1.69 -14.12
N LYS A 135 -8.56 -0.56 -14.63
CA LYS A 135 -8.06 0.02 -15.88
C LYS A 135 -6.59 0.39 -15.70
N GLU A 136 -5.73 -0.07 -16.60
CA GLU A 136 -4.28 0.09 -16.51
C GLU A 136 -3.74 1.18 -17.45
N ASP A 137 -4.63 1.92 -18.12
CA ASP A 137 -4.25 3.02 -19.00
C ASP A 137 -3.47 4.08 -18.22
N GLY A 138 -2.25 4.34 -18.68
CA GLY A 138 -1.34 5.26 -18.01
C GLY A 138 -0.72 4.70 -16.72
N ALA A 139 -0.59 3.38 -16.59
CA ALA A 139 0.16 2.77 -15.49
C ALA A 139 1.59 3.30 -15.44
N MET A 140 2.06 3.64 -14.24
CA MET A 140 3.41 4.17 -14.03
C MET A 140 4.45 3.06 -14.24
N PRO A 141 5.53 3.31 -14.98
CA PRO A 141 6.65 2.36 -15.08
C PRO A 141 7.25 2.04 -13.71
N VAL A 142 7.64 0.77 -13.50
CA VAL A 142 8.25 0.30 -12.22
C VAL A 142 9.48 1.13 -11.85
N ALA A 143 10.34 1.42 -12.82
CA ALA A 143 11.57 2.19 -12.60
C ALA A 143 11.29 3.60 -12.09
N GLU A 144 10.24 4.26 -12.61
CA GLU A 144 9.85 5.59 -12.15
C GLU A 144 9.27 5.54 -10.74
N CYS A 145 8.41 4.56 -10.46
CA CYS A 145 7.89 4.35 -9.11
C CYS A 145 9.01 4.17 -8.10
N ALA A 146 9.98 3.30 -8.39
CA ALA A 146 11.13 3.05 -7.53
C ALA A 146 11.97 4.32 -7.34
N ARG A 147 12.24 5.08 -8.40
CA ARG A 147 12.97 6.35 -8.34
C ARG A 147 12.30 7.36 -7.40
N LEU A 148 10.98 7.49 -7.48
CA LEU A 148 10.21 8.40 -6.61
C LEU A 148 10.26 7.95 -5.13
N ILE A 149 10.17 6.65 -4.88
CA ILE A 149 10.29 6.09 -3.52
C ILE A 149 11.68 6.39 -2.95
N LEU A 150 12.73 6.09 -3.71
CA LEU A 150 14.11 6.31 -3.27
C LEU A 150 14.40 7.79 -3.04
N ALA A 151 13.96 8.68 -3.91
CA ALA A 151 14.09 10.12 -3.71
C ALA A 151 13.39 10.59 -2.42
N GLY A 152 12.14 10.17 -2.20
CA GLY A 152 11.41 10.49 -0.97
C GLY A 152 12.11 9.97 0.29
N MET A 153 12.65 8.76 0.25
CA MET A 153 13.45 8.18 1.32
C MET A 153 14.74 8.97 1.59
N GLN A 154 15.48 9.30 0.54
CA GLN A 154 16.73 10.07 0.65
C GLN A 154 16.51 11.44 1.30
N HIS A 155 15.45 12.13 0.91
CA HIS A 155 15.06 13.43 1.46
C HIS A 155 14.26 13.33 2.76
N ARG A 156 14.11 12.14 3.35
CA ARG A 156 13.34 11.89 4.58
C ARG A 156 11.93 12.48 4.54
N GLN A 157 11.29 12.45 3.36
CA GLN A 157 9.94 12.95 3.18
C GLN A 157 8.97 12.09 3.99
N ARG A 158 7.97 12.75 4.58
CA ARG A 158 6.91 12.05 5.33
C ARG A 158 6.07 11.17 4.43
N GLU A 159 5.76 11.68 3.23
CA GLU A 159 4.86 11.04 2.28
C GLU A 159 5.30 11.29 0.83
N VAL A 160 5.12 10.29 0.00
CA VAL A 160 5.33 10.35 -1.45
C VAL A 160 4.05 9.94 -2.15
N VAL A 161 3.18 10.91 -2.46
CA VAL A 161 1.98 10.68 -3.28
C VAL A 161 2.34 10.89 -4.74
N MET A 162 2.34 9.82 -5.54
CA MET A 162 2.98 9.80 -6.86
C MET A 162 2.12 10.35 -7.99
N THR A 163 0.80 10.49 -7.81
CA THR A 163 -0.09 10.97 -8.85
C THR A 163 -0.80 12.25 -8.43
N THR A 164 -1.06 13.14 -9.38
CA THR A 164 -1.84 14.36 -9.14
C THR A 164 -3.27 14.04 -8.68
N ARG A 165 -3.88 12.98 -9.29
CA ARG A 165 -5.21 12.49 -8.87
C ARG A 165 -5.19 12.01 -7.41
N GLY A 166 -4.14 11.32 -6.98
CA GLY A 166 -3.99 10.89 -5.59
C GLY A 166 -3.81 12.06 -4.62
N LYS A 167 -3.02 13.08 -4.99
CA LYS A 167 -2.85 14.30 -4.20
C LYS A 167 -4.17 15.04 -4.01
N LEU A 168 -4.95 15.19 -5.09
CA LEU A 168 -6.25 15.84 -5.04
C LEU A 168 -7.30 14.98 -4.33
N GLY A 169 -7.35 13.68 -4.62
CA GLY A 169 -8.37 12.75 -4.12
C GLY A 169 -8.39 12.66 -2.59
N ARG A 170 -7.22 12.70 -1.93
CA ARG A 170 -7.15 12.66 -0.47
C ARG A 170 -7.81 13.87 0.20
N TRP A 171 -7.71 15.08 -0.40
CA TRP A 171 -8.35 16.27 0.10
C TRP A 171 -9.82 16.32 -0.28
N LEU A 172 -10.13 15.93 -1.52
CA LEU A 172 -11.50 15.89 -2.02
C LEU A 172 -12.38 14.92 -1.21
N LYS A 173 -11.80 13.82 -0.71
CA LYS A 173 -12.50 12.87 0.19
C LYS A 173 -13.08 13.53 1.44
N LEU A 174 -12.43 14.59 1.96
CA LEU A 174 -12.91 15.30 3.14
C LEU A 174 -14.07 16.25 2.83
N LEU A 175 -14.12 16.77 1.60
CA LEU A 175 -15.09 17.81 1.19
C LEU A 175 -16.25 17.24 0.37
N ALA A 176 -15.97 16.23 -0.46
CA ALA A 176 -16.93 15.65 -1.39
C ALA A 176 -16.71 14.13 -1.55
N PRO A 177 -16.96 13.32 -0.49
CA PRO A 177 -16.66 11.88 -0.50
C PRO A 177 -17.36 11.14 -1.64
N GLY A 178 -18.63 11.46 -1.95
CA GLY A 178 -19.37 10.83 -3.06
C GLY A 178 -18.77 11.07 -4.45
N VAL A 179 -18.01 12.14 -4.65
CA VAL A 179 -17.27 12.35 -5.90
C VAL A 179 -16.10 11.38 -5.98
N VAL A 180 -15.39 11.20 -4.88
CA VAL A 180 -14.25 10.27 -4.80
C VAL A 180 -14.69 8.82 -4.98
N GLU A 181 -15.83 8.44 -4.40
CA GLU A 181 -16.44 7.11 -4.59
C GLU A 181 -16.77 6.85 -6.07
N ARG A 182 -17.41 7.81 -6.74
CA ARG A 182 -17.68 7.71 -8.19
C ARG A 182 -16.40 7.58 -9.02
N MET A 183 -15.36 8.34 -8.67
CA MET A 183 -14.06 8.23 -9.34
C MET A 183 -13.41 6.86 -9.10
N ALA A 184 -13.54 6.30 -7.90
CA ALA A 184 -13.02 4.97 -7.56
C ALA A 184 -13.78 3.87 -8.32
N LEU A 185 -15.09 3.97 -8.44
CA LEU A 185 -15.92 3.07 -9.26
C LEU A 185 -15.53 3.14 -10.74
N ALA A 186 -15.37 4.34 -11.29
CA ALA A 186 -15.00 4.53 -12.70
C ALA A 186 -13.60 3.99 -13.06
N ALA A 187 -12.74 3.75 -12.07
CA ALA A 187 -11.42 3.16 -12.27
C ALA A 187 -11.45 1.62 -12.36
N LEU A 188 -12.59 0.99 -12.08
CA LEU A 188 -12.75 -0.45 -12.21
C LEU A 188 -12.97 -0.85 -13.68
N GLN A 189 -12.62 -2.10 -14.02
CA GLN A 189 -13.08 -2.72 -15.26
C GLN A 189 -14.60 -2.91 -15.22
N ASP A 190 -15.25 -2.85 -16.37
CA ASP A 190 -16.72 -2.83 -16.44
C ASP A 190 -17.36 -4.13 -15.93
N ASP A 191 -16.67 -5.27 -16.10
CA ASP A 191 -17.08 -6.59 -15.64
C ASP A 191 -16.89 -6.85 -14.13
N VAL A 192 -16.35 -5.90 -13.40
CA VAL A 192 -16.13 -5.98 -11.93
C VAL A 192 -16.80 -4.83 -11.20
N GLN A 193 -17.66 -4.06 -11.87
CA GLN A 193 -18.46 -3.03 -11.24
C GLN A 193 -19.65 -3.65 -10.47
N PRO A 194 -20.03 -3.06 -9.31
CA PRO A 194 -21.26 -3.42 -8.61
C PRO A 194 -22.47 -3.18 -9.53
N HIS A 195 -23.42 -4.11 -9.55
CA HIS A 195 -24.69 -3.99 -10.25
C HIS A 195 -25.67 -3.13 -9.47
#